data_3acd168a247b0c4b7e43d2225010ca40
#
_entry.id   3acd168a247b0c4b7e43d2225010ca40
#
_cell.length_a   1.000
_cell.length_b   1.000
_cell.length_c   1.000
_cell.angle_alpha   90.00
_cell.angle_beta   90.00
_cell.angle_gamma   90.00
#
_symmetry.space_group_name_H-M   'P 1'
#
loop_
_entity.id
_entity.type
_entity.pdbx_description
1 polymer ?
#
loop_
_entity_poly.entity_id
_entity_poly.type
_entity_poly.pdbx_seq_one_letter_code
_entity_poly.pdbx_strand_id
1 'polypeptide(L)'
;MSKDEIIDILDLIIESIHLVQERFSRIRVPDDFVLAQEGVTLLDAISMRLQVIGESVKRIEKTDLSLLQRYADIEWDKIARFRDLVSHHYEHVDHEIVYDICETHIPKLREVIQKMRTAISESYEL
;
A
#
# COMPACT_ATOMS: atom_id res chain seq x y z
N MET A 1 -2.63 -21.04 0.73
CA MET A 1 -1.68 -20.30 -0.12
C MET A 1 -0.26 -20.77 0.18
N SER A 2 0.51 -21.05 -0.87
CA SER A 2 1.87 -21.54 -0.68
C SER A 2 2.80 -20.42 -0.22
N LYS A 3 3.97 -20.80 0.31
CA LYS A 3 5.01 -19.83 0.67
C LYS A 3 5.39 -18.94 -0.51
N ASP A 4 5.61 -19.53 -1.69
CA ASP A 4 6.02 -18.78 -2.87
C ASP A 4 4.96 -17.79 -3.32
N GLU A 5 3.69 -18.17 -3.25
CA GLU A 5 2.59 -17.26 -3.56
C GLU A 5 2.53 -16.07 -2.60
N ILE A 6 2.72 -16.32 -1.31
CA ILE A 6 2.73 -15.25 -0.30
C ILE A 6 3.92 -14.32 -0.55
N ILE A 7 5.11 -14.88 -0.79
CA ILE A 7 6.30 -14.08 -1.08
C ILE A 7 6.09 -13.19 -2.31
N ASP A 8 5.48 -13.73 -3.37
CA ASP A 8 5.19 -12.96 -4.57
C ASP A 8 4.25 -11.79 -4.28
N ILE A 9 3.23 -12.02 -3.46
CA ILE A 9 2.30 -10.94 -3.08
C ILE A 9 3.03 -9.88 -2.25
N LEU A 10 3.85 -10.29 -1.28
CA LEU A 10 4.62 -9.36 -0.45
C LEU A 10 5.60 -8.54 -1.30
N ASP A 11 6.26 -9.18 -2.27
CA ASP A 11 7.17 -8.50 -3.18
C ASP A 11 6.44 -7.46 -4.04
N LEU A 12 5.23 -7.77 -4.49
CA LEU A 12 4.41 -6.82 -5.24
C LEU A 12 4.03 -5.62 -4.35
N ILE A 13 3.68 -5.86 -3.09
CA ILE A 13 3.38 -4.78 -2.15
C ILE A 13 4.63 -3.92 -1.93
N ILE A 14 5.79 -4.53 -1.71
CA ILE A 14 7.05 -3.80 -1.48
C ILE A 14 7.40 -2.94 -2.70
N GLU A 15 7.31 -3.51 -3.90
CA GLU A 15 7.56 -2.76 -5.12
C GLU A 15 6.61 -1.57 -5.26
N SER A 16 5.33 -1.80 -4.99
CA SER A 16 4.32 -0.73 -5.07
C SER A 16 4.58 0.37 -4.04
N ILE A 17 4.96 0.00 -2.82
CA ILE A 17 5.32 0.96 -1.78
C ILE A 17 6.53 1.80 -2.22
N HIS A 18 7.55 1.15 -2.79
CA HIS A 18 8.75 1.84 -3.27
C HIS A 18 8.39 2.90 -4.32
N LEU A 19 7.54 2.54 -5.28
CA LEU A 19 7.10 3.47 -6.32
C LEU A 19 6.29 4.63 -5.73
N VAL A 20 5.40 4.33 -4.78
CA VAL A 20 4.62 5.36 -4.09
C VAL A 20 5.54 6.34 -3.38
N GLN A 21 6.51 5.85 -2.62
CA GLN A 21 7.41 6.71 -1.86
C GLN A 21 8.31 7.56 -2.76
N GLU A 22 8.81 7.00 -3.86
CA GLU A 22 9.60 7.74 -4.81
C GLU A 22 8.80 8.89 -5.43
N ARG A 23 7.58 8.60 -5.85
CA ARG A 23 6.70 9.63 -6.44
C ARG A 23 6.27 10.67 -5.41
N PHE A 24 5.94 10.21 -4.20
CA PHE A 24 5.50 11.09 -3.13
C PHE A 24 6.59 12.04 -2.65
N SER A 25 7.86 11.69 -2.86
CA SER A 25 8.97 12.55 -2.46
C SER A 25 8.95 13.93 -3.13
N ARG A 26 8.20 14.07 -4.21
CA ARG A 26 8.03 15.33 -4.95
C ARG A 26 6.85 16.17 -4.46
N ILE A 27 6.09 15.64 -3.51
CA ILE A 27 4.88 16.28 -2.96
C ILE A 27 5.19 16.73 -1.54
N ARG A 28 4.96 18.00 -1.22
CA ARG A 28 5.24 18.57 0.10
C ARG A 28 3.98 18.88 0.88
N VAL A 29 2.92 19.27 0.20
CA VAL A 29 1.61 19.57 0.78
C VAL A 29 0.54 18.94 -0.12
N PRO A 30 -0.67 18.69 0.41
CA PRO A 30 -1.71 18.03 -0.40
C PRO A 30 -2.02 18.75 -1.72
N ASP A 31 -2.01 20.08 -1.72
CA ASP A 31 -2.34 20.83 -2.92
C ASP A 31 -1.32 20.68 -4.06
N ASP A 32 -0.11 20.22 -3.76
CA ASP A 32 0.87 19.93 -4.82
C ASP A 32 0.35 18.89 -5.81
N PHE A 33 -0.62 18.08 -5.42
CA PHE A 33 -1.25 17.11 -6.31
C PHE A 33 -2.16 17.75 -7.36
N VAL A 34 -2.67 18.94 -7.12
CA VAL A 34 -3.74 19.52 -7.96
C VAL A 34 -3.39 20.85 -8.59
N LEU A 35 -2.33 21.53 -8.15
CA LEU A 35 -1.97 22.85 -8.64
C LEU A 35 -1.28 22.83 -10.01
N ALA A 36 -0.69 21.72 -10.42
CA ALA A 36 0.02 21.60 -11.69
C ALA A 36 -0.20 20.23 -12.31
N GLN A 37 -0.02 20.14 -13.62
CA GLN A 37 -0.21 18.89 -14.35
C GLN A 37 0.71 17.77 -13.84
N GLU A 38 1.94 18.09 -13.48
CA GLU A 38 2.86 17.10 -12.93
C GLU A 38 2.30 16.48 -11.64
N GLY A 39 1.73 17.29 -10.76
CA GLY A 39 1.10 16.80 -9.52
C GLY A 39 -0.07 15.88 -9.80
N VAL A 40 -0.92 16.22 -10.77
CA VAL A 40 -2.05 15.38 -11.17
C VAL A 40 -1.55 14.02 -11.69
N THR A 41 -0.50 14.03 -12.48
CA THR A 41 0.09 12.79 -13.00
C THR A 41 0.61 11.92 -11.85
N LEU A 42 1.28 12.52 -10.86
CA LEU A 42 1.76 11.81 -9.69
C LEU A 42 0.61 11.26 -8.84
N LEU A 43 -0.45 12.03 -8.68
CA LEU A 43 -1.64 11.59 -7.95
C LEU A 43 -2.25 10.34 -8.59
N ASP A 44 -2.42 10.35 -9.91
CA ASP A 44 -2.98 9.21 -10.63
C ASP A 44 -2.08 7.97 -10.51
N ALA A 45 -0.78 8.15 -10.66
CA ALA A 45 0.17 7.04 -10.57
C ALA A 45 0.26 6.46 -9.17
N ILE A 46 0.26 7.30 -8.13
CA ILE A 46 0.27 6.87 -6.74
C ILE A 46 -1.03 6.12 -6.42
N SER A 47 -2.16 6.69 -6.84
CA SER A 47 -3.48 6.09 -6.56
C SER A 47 -3.61 4.69 -7.14
N MET A 48 -3.08 4.46 -8.33
CA MET A 48 -3.06 3.13 -8.92
C MET A 48 -2.28 2.14 -8.04
N ARG A 49 -1.11 2.54 -7.54
CA ARG A 49 -0.30 1.67 -6.68
C ARG A 49 -0.96 1.42 -5.33
N LEU A 50 -1.65 2.41 -4.77
CA LEU A 50 -2.41 2.20 -3.54
C LEU A 50 -3.53 1.16 -3.73
N GLN A 51 -4.16 1.15 -4.88
CA GLN A 51 -5.15 0.12 -5.21
C GLN A 51 -4.51 -1.26 -5.31
N VAL A 52 -3.35 -1.37 -5.94
CA VAL A 52 -2.60 -2.65 -6.01
C VAL A 52 -2.27 -3.15 -4.61
N ILE A 53 -1.80 -2.26 -3.73
CA ILE A 53 -1.50 -2.61 -2.33
C ILE A 53 -2.76 -3.12 -1.63
N GLY A 54 -3.86 -2.40 -1.75
CA GLY A 54 -5.13 -2.80 -1.13
C GLY A 54 -5.63 -4.15 -1.61
N GLU A 55 -5.61 -4.39 -2.93
CA GLU A 55 -6.03 -5.67 -3.50
C GLU A 55 -5.12 -6.81 -3.04
N SER A 56 -3.83 -6.55 -2.93
CA SER A 56 -2.86 -7.55 -2.47
C SER A 56 -3.09 -7.95 -1.02
N VAL A 57 -3.33 -6.97 -0.14
CA VAL A 57 -3.67 -7.22 1.26
C VAL A 57 -4.98 -8.00 1.36
N LYS A 58 -5.97 -7.63 0.54
CA LYS A 58 -7.26 -8.32 0.51
C LYS A 58 -7.10 -9.80 0.15
N ARG A 59 -6.22 -10.12 -0.78
CA ARG A 59 -5.92 -11.52 -1.14
C ARG A 59 -5.35 -12.29 0.05
N ILE A 60 -4.45 -11.68 0.81
CA ILE A 60 -3.90 -12.32 2.01
C ILE A 60 -4.99 -12.49 3.08
N GLU A 61 -5.83 -11.49 3.28
CA GLU A 61 -6.95 -11.59 4.24
C GLU A 61 -7.86 -12.79 3.95
N LYS A 62 -8.16 -13.00 2.68
CA LYS A 62 -9.07 -14.08 2.27
C LYS A 62 -8.47 -15.46 2.39
N THR A 63 -7.16 -15.58 2.27
CA THR A 63 -6.49 -16.87 2.17
C THR A 63 -5.67 -17.24 3.40
N ASP A 64 -5.17 -16.25 4.14
CA ASP A 64 -4.39 -16.48 5.36
C ASP A 64 -4.51 -15.28 6.31
N LEU A 65 -5.71 -15.12 6.86
CA LEU A 65 -5.99 -14.03 7.80
C LEU A 65 -5.09 -14.09 9.04
N SER A 66 -4.74 -15.30 9.49
CA SER A 66 -3.90 -15.47 10.68
C SER A 66 -2.51 -14.84 10.50
N LEU A 67 -1.98 -14.80 9.28
CA LEU A 67 -0.71 -14.15 8.99
C LEU A 67 -0.78 -12.65 9.34
N LEU A 68 -1.83 -11.97 8.90
CA LEU A 68 -2.01 -10.55 9.16
C LEU A 68 -2.26 -10.27 10.64
N GLN A 69 -2.97 -11.16 11.33
CA GLN A 69 -3.27 -10.99 12.74
C GLN A 69 -2.03 -10.99 13.63
N ARG A 70 -0.93 -11.56 13.17
CA ARG A 70 0.34 -11.53 13.90
C ARG A 70 0.99 -10.14 13.90
N TYR A 71 0.51 -9.25 13.05
CA TYR A 71 1.05 -7.89 12.89
C TYR A 71 -0.07 -6.87 13.16
N ALA A 72 -0.57 -6.90 14.40
CA ALA A 72 -1.75 -6.13 14.79
C ALA A 72 -1.55 -4.61 14.84
N ASP A 73 -0.32 -4.12 14.69
CA ASP A 73 -0.04 -2.70 14.66
C ASP A 73 -0.56 -2.02 13.38
N ILE A 74 -0.88 -2.80 12.36
CA ILE A 74 -1.44 -2.30 11.11
C ILE A 74 -2.95 -2.52 11.08
N GLU A 75 -3.69 -1.50 10.69
CA GLU A 75 -5.13 -1.60 10.45
C GLU A 75 -5.35 -2.23 9.06
N TRP A 76 -5.25 -3.55 8.97
CA TRP A 76 -5.31 -4.26 7.69
C TRP A 76 -6.59 -4.01 6.90
N ASP A 77 -7.73 -3.89 7.59
CA ASP A 77 -9.00 -3.58 6.92
C ASP A 77 -8.94 -2.24 6.20
N LYS A 78 -8.27 -1.26 6.80
CA LYS A 78 -8.12 0.05 6.21
C LYS A 78 -7.23 -0.01 4.97
N ILE A 79 -6.12 -0.76 5.06
CA ILE A 79 -5.21 -0.93 3.91
C ILE A 79 -5.94 -1.64 2.77
N ALA A 80 -6.67 -2.72 3.07
CA ALA A 80 -7.42 -3.47 2.07
C ALA A 80 -8.45 -2.59 1.33
N ARG A 81 -8.94 -1.53 1.98
CA ARG A 81 -9.94 -0.62 1.41
C ARG A 81 -9.34 0.67 0.84
N PHE A 82 -8.03 0.72 0.55
CA PHE A 82 -7.43 1.92 -0.03
C PHE A 82 -8.17 2.41 -1.27
N ARG A 83 -8.63 1.49 -2.10
CA ARG A 83 -9.41 1.86 -3.29
C ARG A 83 -10.62 2.72 -2.94
N ASP A 84 -11.38 2.30 -1.91
CA ASP A 84 -12.58 3.02 -1.49
C ASP A 84 -12.23 4.35 -0.82
N LEU A 85 -11.10 4.38 -0.09
CA LEU A 85 -10.66 5.59 0.61
C LEU A 85 -10.15 6.67 -0.35
N VAL A 86 -9.44 6.28 -1.43
CA VAL A 86 -8.89 7.26 -2.36
C VAL A 86 -9.92 7.77 -3.36
N SER A 87 -10.98 7.02 -3.64
CA SER A 87 -12.01 7.38 -4.60
C SER A 87 -13.20 8.00 -3.89
N HIS A 88 -13.38 9.31 -4.05
CA HIS A 88 -14.52 10.02 -3.48
C HIS A 88 -15.75 9.85 -4.36
N HIS A 89 -15.55 9.90 -5.67
CA HIS A 89 -16.53 9.60 -6.72
C HIS A 89 -15.82 8.83 -7.82
N TYR A 90 -16.57 8.20 -8.71
CA TYR A 90 -15.99 7.45 -9.84
C TYR A 90 -15.03 8.28 -10.69
N GLU A 91 -15.18 9.59 -10.69
CA GLU A 91 -14.44 10.50 -11.56
C GLU A 91 -13.31 11.22 -10.84
N HIS A 92 -13.26 11.20 -9.51
CA HIS A 92 -12.33 12.00 -8.74
C HIS A 92 -11.62 11.21 -7.67
N VAL A 93 -10.32 11.41 -7.59
CA VAL A 93 -9.48 10.90 -6.52
C VAL A 93 -9.35 11.98 -5.46
N ASP A 94 -9.54 11.61 -4.19
CA ASP A 94 -9.39 12.53 -3.08
C ASP A 94 -7.90 12.72 -2.75
N HIS A 95 -7.33 13.82 -3.20
CA HIS A 95 -5.90 14.08 -3.05
C HIS A 95 -5.46 14.28 -1.59
N GLU A 96 -6.35 14.77 -0.73
CA GLU A 96 -6.02 14.95 0.68
C GLU A 96 -5.91 13.60 1.39
N ILE A 97 -6.80 12.67 1.06
CA ILE A 97 -6.75 11.31 1.59
C ILE A 97 -5.50 10.58 1.07
N VAL A 98 -5.19 10.71 -0.21
CA VAL A 98 -3.98 10.11 -0.78
C VAL A 98 -2.73 10.64 -0.08
N TYR A 99 -2.68 11.95 0.15
CA TYR A 99 -1.57 12.56 0.88
C TYR A 99 -1.43 11.95 2.28
N ASP A 100 -2.53 11.86 3.03
CA ASP A 100 -2.51 11.28 4.37
C ASP A 100 -2.06 9.83 4.37
N ILE A 101 -2.54 9.03 3.42
CA ILE A 101 -2.12 7.63 3.30
C ILE A 101 -0.62 7.54 3.08
N CYS A 102 -0.09 8.32 2.17
CA CYS A 102 1.34 8.29 1.82
C CYS A 102 2.22 8.75 2.98
N GLU A 103 1.79 9.79 3.71
CA GLU A 103 2.57 10.33 4.82
C GLU A 103 2.49 9.47 6.07
N THR A 104 1.29 9.02 6.41
CA THR A 104 0.99 8.39 7.70
C THR A 104 1.06 6.87 7.66
N HIS A 105 0.52 6.25 6.61
CA HIS A 105 0.34 4.79 6.59
C HIS A 105 1.44 4.04 5.85
N ILE A 106 1.92 4.58 4.75
CA ILE A 106 2.87 3.86 3.88
C ILE A 106 4.21 3.56 4.57
N PRO A 107 4.84 4.50 5.30
CA PRO A 107 6.12 4.20 5.96
C PRO A 107 6.03 3.04 6.94
N LYS A 108 4.97 2.99 7.73
CA LYS A 108 4.76 1.93 8.71
C LYS A 108 4.43 0.60 8.04
N LEU A 109 3.61 0.65 7.00
CA LEU A 109 3.28 -0.54 6.23
C LEU A 109 4.54 -1.16 5.61
N ARG A 110 5.42 -0.33 5.06
CA ARG A 110 6.70 -0.80 4.51
C ARG A 110 7.49 -1.59 5.53
N GLU A 111 7.65 -1.02 6.72
CA GLU A 111 8.40 -1.65 7.81
C GLU A 111 7.82 -3.03 8.15
N VAL A 112 6.50 -3.11 8.32
CA VAL A 112 5.83 -4.35 8.70
C VAL A 112 5.89 -5.40 7.58
N ILE A 113 5.65 -5.00 6.33
CA ILE A 113 5.69 -5.93 5.19
C ILE A 113 7.10 -6.50 5.01
N GLN A 114 8.14 -5.68 5.18
CA GLN A 114 9.52 -6.17 5.09
C GLN A 114 9.84 -7.18 6.18
N LYS A 115 9.39 -6.93 7.41
CA LYS A 115 9.54 -7.88 8.52
C LYS A 115 8.81 -9.19 8.24
N MET A 116 7.59 -9.08 7.74
CA MET A 116 6.77 -10.24 7.40
C MET A 116 7.44 -11.09 6.33
N ARG A 117 7.94 -10.45 5.28
CA ARG A 117 8.64 -11.16 4.21
C ARG A 117 9.86 -11.89 4.72
N THR A 118 10.68 -11.24 5.53
CA THR A 118 11.88 -11.83 6.12
C THR A 118 11.51 -13.04 6.99
N ALA A 119 10.50 -12.91 7.84
CA ALA A 119 10.07 -13.98 8.72
C ALA A 119 9.58 -15.20 7.94
N ILE A 120 8.80 -14.99 6.88
CA ILE A 120 8.29 -16.08 6.05
C ILE A 120 9.44 -16.76 5.30
N SER A 121 10.36 -15.98 4.73
CA SER A 121 11.51 -16.51 4.02
C SER A 121 12.37 -17.39 4.93
N GLU A 122 12.60 -16.97 6.16
CA GLU A 122 13.43 -17.70 7.12
C GLU A 122 12.72 -18.93 7.69
N SER A 123 11.41 -18.86 7.95
CA SER A 123 10.69 -19.93 8.64
C SER A 123 10.58 -21.23 7.86
N TYR A 124 10.82 -21.19 6.56
CA TYR A 124 10.73 -22.37 5.69
C TYR A 124 12.09 -22.95 5.29
N GLU A 125 13.16 -22.46 5.89
CA GLU A 125 14.52 -22.95 5.60
C GLU A 125 14.91 -24.16 6.45
N LEU A 126 13.99 -24.67 7.23
CA LEU A 126 14.24 -25.86 8.04
C LEU A 126 14.04 -27.15 7.22
#